data_14344d3b630cca11afcb51d7d0ca2480
#
_entry.id   14344d3b630cca11afcb51d7d0ca2480
#
_cell.length_a   1.000
_cell.length_b   1.000
_cell.length_c   1.000
_cell.angle_alpha   90.00
_cell.angle_beta   90.00
_cell.angle_gamma   90.00
#
_symmetry.space_group_name_H-M   'P 1'
#
loop_
_entity.id
_entity.type
_entity.pdbx_description
1 polymer ?
#
loop_
_entity_poly.entity_id
_entity_poly.type
_entity_poly.pdbx_seq_one_letter_code
_entity_poly.pdbx_strand_id
1 'polypeptide(L)'
;MPWEYSQGSGELRHNGVLVYDKGYSGKGSAKNRPDMEHLKDQGPIPRGSWRIGQPYYSGKVGRFAVPLTPYAHGAYGRKDFLIHGDKHSNLGNASEGCIILPFDIRTRIFASGDNMLDVVR
;
A
#
# COMPACT_ATOMS: atom_id res chain seq x y z
N MET A 1 -3.37 14.07 -10.88
CA MET A 1 -2.15 13.23 -10.90
C MET A 1 -2.30 12.12 -9.87
N PRO A 2 -2.03 10.86 -10.23
CA PRO A 2 -2.13 9.77 -9.25
C PRO A 2 -1.14 9.91 -8.10
N TRP A 3 -1.46 9.27 -7.01
CA TRP A 3 -0.46 9.00 -5.97
C TRP A 3 0.54 7.99 -6.51
N GLU A 4 1.77 8.04 -6.03
CA GLU A 4 2.81 7.11 -6.45
C GLU A 4 3.49 6.50 -5.23
N TYR A 5 3.57 5.16 -5.20
CA TYR A 5 4.22 4.43 -4.13
C TYR A 5 5.38 3.59 -4.70
N SER A 6 6.55 3.71 -4.10
CA SER A 6 7.76 2.97 -4.52
C SER A 6 7.96 1.75 -3.64
N GLN A 7 7.96 0.57 -4.27
CA GLN A 7 8.10 -0.71 -3.56
C GLN A 7 9.39 -0.82 -2.75
N GLY A 8 10.50 -0.39 -3.34
CA GLY A 8 11.80 -0.59 -2.73
C GLY A 8 12.13 0.36 -1.60
N SER A 9 11.66 1.61 -1.71
CA SER A 9 11.97 2.65 -0.72
C SER A 9 10.87 2.90 0.29
N GLY A 10 9.64 2.51 -0.02
CA GLY A 10 8.48 2.86 0.80
C GLY A 10 8.05 4.32 0.67
N GLU A 11 8.58 5.04 -0.29
CA GLU A 11 8.26 6.44 -0.51
C GLU A 11 6.90 6.61 -1.16
N LEU A 12 6.14 7.57 -0.64
CA LEU A 12 4.85 7.96 -1.19
C LEU A 12 4.95 9.39 -1.71
N ARG A 13 4.57 9.61 -2.96
CA ARG A 13 4.61 10.90 -3.62
C ARG A 13 3.24 11.29 -4.16
N HIS A 14 3.00 12.60 -4.24
CA HIS A 14 1.80 13.13 -4.86
C HIS A 14 2.18 14.38 -5.64
N ASN A 15 1.80 14.42 -6.92
CA ASN A 15 2.16 15.54 -7.82
C ASN A 15 3.66 15.82 -7.83
N GLY A 16 4.47 14.76 -7.79
CA GLY A 16 5.93 14.87 -7.80
C GLY A 16 6.56 15.24 -6.48
N VAL A 17 5.76 15.44 -5.42
CA VAL A 17 6.25 15.86 -4.11
C VAL A 17 6.27 14.67 -3.16
N LEU A 18 7.38 14.48 -2.46
CA LEU A 18 7.49 13.44 -1.44
C LEU A 18 6.59 13.80 -0.25
N VAL A 19 5.68 12.90 0.10
CA VAL A 19 4.73 13.08 1.20
C VAL A 19 5.15 12.28 2.42
N TYR A 20 5.66 11.06 2.22
CA TYR A 20 6.05 10.19 3.31
C TYR A 20 7.12 9.22 2.83
N ASP A 21 8.13 8.92 3.65
CA ASP A 21 9.28 8.13 3.24
C ASP A 21 9.52 6.86 4.05
N LYS A 22 8.57 6.46 4.90
CA LYS A 22 8.75 5.31 5.80
C LYS A 22 7.65 4.27 5.67
N GLY A 23 6.97 4.22 4.53
CA GLY A 23 5.99 3.19 4.24
C GLY A 23 6.68 1.86 4.00
N TYR A 24 5.91 0.77 4.10
CA TYR A 24 6.44 -0.52 3.71
C TYR A 24 5.31 -1.42 3.19
N SER A 25 5.71 -2.44 2.44
CA SER A 25 4.81 -3.44 1.89
C SER A 25 5.55 -4.76 1.81
N GLY A 26 4.91 -5.84 2.27
CA GLY A 26 5.54 -7.15 2.27
C GLY A 26 6.01 -7.59 3.65
N LYS A 27 6.39 -8.87 3.75
CA LYS A 27 6.67 -9.56 5.00
C LYS A 27 8.07 -10.17 4.99
N GLY A 28 8.77 -10.03 6.12
CA GLY A 28 10.05 -10.70 6.32
C GLY A 28 11.08 -10.30 5.26
N SER A 29 11.73 -11.29 4.67
CA SER A 29 12.76 -11.07 3.65
C SER A 29 12.20 -10.52 2.34
N ALA A 30 10.89 -10.57 2.14
CA ALA A 30 10.23 -10.04 0.94
C ALA A 30 9.80 -8.59 1.11
N LYS A 31 9.88 -8.03 2.33
CA LYS A 31 9.47 -6.65 2.59
C LYS A 31 10.28 -5.69 1.72
N ASN A 32 9.57 -4.82 1.00
CA ASN A 32 10.16 -3.81 0.12
C ASN A 32 11.09 -4.40 -0.94
N ARG A 33 10.79 -5.62 -1.38
CA ARG A 33 11.59 -6.29 -2.42
C ARG A 33 10.77 -6.42 -3.70
N PRO A 34 10.99 -5.52 -4.68
CA PRO A 34 10.23 -5.53 -5.94
C PRO A 34 10.27 -6.86 -6.68
N ASP A 35 11.39 -7.55 -6.64
CA ASP A 35 11.57 -8.84 -7.31
C ASP A 35 10.76 -9.97 -6.67
N MET A 36 10.15 -9.71 -5.50
CA MET A 36 9.32 -10.69 -4.80
C MET A 36 7.83 -10.34 -4.83
N GLU A 37 7.43 -9.41 -5.69
CA GLU A 37 6.03 -8.94 -5.76
C GLU A 37 5.03 -10.03 -6.15
N HIS A 38 5.48 -11.11 -6.74
CA HIS A 38 4.62 -12.23 -7.16
C HIS A 38 4.31 -13.22 -6.02
N LEU A 39 5.03 -13.12 -4.89
CA LEU A 39 4.90 -14.09 -3.80
C LEU A 39 3.65 -13.81 -2.98
N LYS A 40 2.71 -14.77 -2.99
CA LYS A 40 1.47 -14.66 -2.22
C LYS A 40 1.77 -14.56 -0.72
N ASP A 41 1.07 -13.65 -0.04
CA ASP A 41 1.14 -13.43 1.40
C ASP A 41 2.54 -13.05 1.94
N GLN A 42 3.46 -12.71 1.07
CA GLN A 42 4.82 -12.33 1.47
C GLN A 42 5.34 -11.11 0.73
N GLY A 43 5.20 -11.08 -0.59
CA GLY A 43 5.76 -10.00 -1.41
C GLY A 43 5.06 -8.67 -1.22
N PRO A 44 5.70 -7.57 -1.63
CA PRO A 44 5.05 -6.27 -1.61
C PRO A 44 3.90 -6.22 -2.62
N ILE A 45 3.09 -5.15 -2.52
CA ILE A 45 2.03 -4.92 -3.50
C ILE A 45 2.65 -4.87 -4.91
N PRO A 46 2.06 -5.58 -5.88
CA PRO A 46 2.60 -5.59 -7.24
C PRO A 46 2.57 -4.23 -7.93
N ARG A 47 3.54 -4.01 -8.80
CA ARG A 47 3.61 -2.81 -9.64
C ARG A 47 2.40 -2.71 -10.54
N GLY A 48 2.03 -1.50 -10.88
CA GLY A 48 0.91 -1.19 -11.76
C GLY A 48 0.01 -0.13 -11.17
N SER A 49 -1.09 0.14 -11.86
CA SER A 49 -2.08 1.11 -11.40
C SER A 49 -3.11 0.43 -10.52
N TRP A 50 -3.54 1.13 -9.49
CA TRP A 50 -4.51 0.64 -8.52
C TRP A 50 -5.57 1.70 -8.29
N ARG A 51 -6.82 1.25 -8.15
CA ARG A 51 -7.93 2.13 -7.81
C ARG A 51 -8.06 2.19 -6.30
N ILE A 52 -8.14 3.41 -5.77
CA ILE A 52 -8.30 3.65 -4.33
C ILE A 52 -9.81 3.68 -4.02
N GLY A 53 -10.26 2.82 -3.12
CA GLY A 53 -11.67 2.73 -2.74
C GLY A 53 -11.98 3.51 -1.47
N GLN A 54 -13.22 3.34 -0.97
CA GLN A 54 -13.70 4.03 0.22
C GLN A 54 -13.11 3.42 1.49
N PRO A 55 -12.59 4.24 2.41
CA PRO A 55 -12.07 3.73 3.68
C PRO A 55 -13.18 3.07 4.51
N TYR A 56 -12.80 2.06 5.30
CA TYR A 56 -13.74 1.37 6.17
C TYR A 56 -13.01 0.87 7.42
N TYR A 57 -13.79 0.45 8.44
CA TYR A 57 -13.24 -0.20 9.62
C TYR A 57 -13.07 -1.69 9.33
N SER A 58 -11.85 -2.17 9.42
CA SER A 58 -11.53 -3.58 9.22
C SER A 58 -11.38 -4.26 10.58
N GLY A 59 -12.09 -5.36 10.79
CA GLY A 59 -11.94 -6.14 12.02
C GLY A 59 -10.54 -6.75 12.16
N LYS A 60 -9.82 -6.89 11.04
CA LYS A 60 -8.48 -7.49 11.03
C LYS A 60 -7.38 -6.46 11.22
N VAL A 61 -7.48 -5.31 10.55
CA VAL A 61 -6.37 -4.33 10.48
C VAL A 61 -6.72 -2.96 11.05
N GLY A 62 -7.93 -2.78 11.54
CA GLY A 62 -8.32 -1.55 12.24
C GLY A 62 -9.03 -0.51 11.39
N ARG A 63 -9.06 0.71 11.90
CA ARG A 63 -9.85 1.79 11.31
C ARG A 63 -9.16 2.40 10.10
N PHE A 64 -9.97 2.95 9.21
CA PHE A 64 -9.52 3.69 8.04
C PHE A 64 -8.63 2.83 7.14
N ALA A 65 -9.05 1.60 6.92
CA ALA A 65 -8.43 0.73 5.93
C ALA A 65 -8.90 1.18 4.55
N VAL A 66 -7.97 1.38 3.63
CA VAL A 66 -8.27 1.91 2.30
C VAL A 66 -8.10 0.78 1.29
N PRO A 67 -9.19 0.29 0.68
CA PRO A 67 -9.08 -0.83 -0.26
C PRO A 67 -8.44 -0.39 -1.57
N LEU A 68 -7.65 -1.30 -2.13
CA LEU A 68 -6.98 -1.10 -3.42
C LEU A 68 -7.39 -2.21 -4.37
N THR A 69 -7.81 -1.82 -5.57
CA THR A 69 -8.21 -2.77 -6.62
C THR A 69 -7.27 -2.61 -7.81
N PRO A 70 -6.72 -3.71 -8.35
CA PRO A 70 -5.83 -3.59 -9.52
C PRO A 70 -6.59 -3.04 -10.71
N TYR A 71 -5.93 -2.15 -11.46
CA TYR A 71 -6.49 -1.54 -12.65
C TYR A 71 -5.65 -1.94 -13.85
N ALA A 72 -6.28 -2.67 -14.79
CA ALA A 72 -5.66 -3.13 -16.03
C ALA A 72 -4.49 -4.11 -15.85
N HIS A 73 -4.47 -4.84 -14.71
CA HIS A 73 -3.51 -5.94 -14.49
C HIS A 73 -4.12 -6.94 -13.50
N GLY A 74 -3.52 -8.12 -13.41
CA GLY A 74 -4.05 -9.20 -12.59
C GLY A 74 -3.41 -9.37 -11.23
N ALA A 75 -2.44 -8.55 -10.88
CA ALA A 75 -1.73 -8.63 -9.59
C ALA A 75 -1.22 -10.04 -9.26
N TYR A 76 -0.81 -10.80 -10.29
CA TYR A 76 -0.37 -12.20 -10.15
C TYR A 76 -1.42 -13.09 -9.48
N GLY A 77 -2.71 -12.77 -9.65
CA GLY A 77 -3.80 -13.50 -9.00
C GLY A 77 -3.93 -13.25 -7.50
N ARG A 78 -3.12 -12.38 -6.94
CA ARG A 78 -3.18 -12.03 -5.53
C ARG A 78 -4.35 -11.09 -5.26
N LYS A 79 -4.89 -11.10 -4.03
CA LYS A 79 -6.12 -10.40 -3.67
C LYS A 79 -5.98 -9.68 -2.33
N ASP A 80 -7.00 -8.86 -2.01
CA ASP A 80 -7.21 -8.26 -0.70
C ASP A 80 -6.13 -7.26 -0.32
N PHE A 81 -5.78 -6.37 -1.25
CA PHE A 81 -4.82 -5.32 -0.98
C PHE A 81 -5.49 -4.11 -0.34
N LEU A 82 -4.86 -3.59 0.71
CA LEU A 82 -5.32 -2.43 1.45
C LEU A 82 -4.14 -1.50 1.71
N ILE A 83 -4.44 -0.23 2.06
CA ILE A 83 -3.51 0.62 2.79
C ILE A 83 -4.03 0.64 4.22
N HIS A 84 -3.22 0.25 5.19
CA HIS A 84 -3.64 0.27 6.59
C HIS A 84 -2.47 0.64 7.52
N GLY A 85 -2.73 0.70 8.82
CA GLY A 85 -1.73 1.09 9.80
C GLY A 85 -0.88 -0.07 10.28
N ASP A 86 0.22 0.26 10.95
CA ASP A 86 1.13 -0.72 11.53
C ASP A 86 0.56 -1.32 12.81
N LYS A 87 1.12 -2.43 13.24
CA LYS A 87 0.75 -3.05 14.52
C LYS A 87 1.51 -2.38 15.65
N HIS A 88 0.79 -1.88 16.65
CA HIS A 88 1.42 -1.27 17.82
C HIS A 88 2.29 -2.26 18.59
N SER A 89 1.86 -3.52 18.65
CA SER A 89 2.56 -4.56 19.39
C SER A 89 3.73 -5.17 18.64
N ASN A 90 3.86 -4.91 17.33
CA ASN A 90 4.88 -5.54 16.51
C ASN A 90 5.15 -4.69 15.26
N LEU A 91 5.78 -3.53 15.47
CA LEU A 91 6.05 -2.59 14.39
C LEU A 91 6.87 -3.23 13.27
N GLY A 92 6.52 -2.91 12.03
CA GLY A 92 7.21 -3.42 10.87
C GLY A 92 6.77 -4.80 10.40
N ASN A 93 5.76 -5.41 11.05
CA ASN A 93 5.31 -6.76 10.75
C ASN A 93 3.81 -6.86 10.47
N ALA A 94 3.19 -5.79 9.95
CA ALA A 94 1.75 -5.75 9.72
C ALA A 94 1.35 -6.10 8.27
N SER A 95 2.29 -6.33 7.37
CA SER A 95 1.98 -6.47 5.96
C SER A 95 2.27 -7.87 5.42
N GLU A 96 1.32 -8.38 4.63
CA GLU A 96 1.53 -9.55 3.77
C GLU A 96 1.39 -9.15 2.29
N GLY A 97 1.49 -7.84 2.03
CA GLY A 97 1.34 -7.25 0.70
C GLY A 97 0.63 -5.91 0.72
N CYS A 98 -0.09 -5.59 1.79
CA CYS A 98 -0.71 -4.26 1.93
C CYS A 98 0.35 -3.18 2.13
N ILE A 99 0.01 -1.95 1.77
CA ILE A 99 0.88 -0.81 2.04
C ILE A 99 0.60 -0.31 3.45
N ILE A 100 1.65 -0.16 4.24
CA ILE A 100 1.54 0.31 5.62
C ILE A 100 1.92 1.78 5.69
N LEU A 101 0.97 2.62 6.07
CA LEU A 101 1.13 4.06 6.19
C LEU A 101 0.42 4.56 7.45
N PRO A 102 0.89 5.66 8.07
CA PRO A 102 0.24 6.22 9.25
C PRO A 102 -1.19 6.72 8.96
N PHE A 103 -1.97 6.88 10.01
CA PHE A 103 -3.36 7.32 9.90
C PHE A 103 -3.50 8.67 9.21
N ASP A 104 -2.66 9.65 9.58
CA ASP A 104 -2.72 10.99 8.98
C ASP A 104 -2.40 10.97 7.48
N ILE A 105 -1.51 10.08 7.06
CA ILE A 105 -1.19 9.92 5.64
C ILE A 105 -2.37 9.27 4.90
N ARG A 106 -2.98 8.25 5.48
CA ARG A 106 -4.15 7.59 4.88
C ARG A 106 -5.32 8.55 4.71
N THR A 107 -5.58 9.39 5.72
CA THR A 107 -6.64 10.39 5.63
C THR A 107 -6.32 11.43 4.58
N ARG A 108 -5.06 11.81 4.43
CA ARG A 108 -4.61 12.77 3.42
C ARG A 108 -4.81 12.22 2.00
N ILE A 109 -4.52 10.94 1.79
CA ILE A 109 -4.75 10.30 0.50
C ILE A 109 -6.23 10.39 0.13
N PHE A 110 -7.12 10.00 1.05
CA PHE A 110 -8.54 10.03 0.80
C PHE A 110 -9.06 11.46 0.56
N ALA A 111 -8.61 12.41 1.38
CA ALA A 111 -9.07 13.81 1.28
C ALA A 111 -8.59 14.49 -0.01
N SER A 112 -7.56 13.97 -0.67
CA SER A 112 -7.04 14.55 -1.91
C SER A 112 -8.02 14.48 -3.07
N GLY A 113 -8.94 13.53 -3.04
CA GLY A 113 -9.86 13.28 -4.14
C GLY A 113 -9.26 12.50 -5.31
N ASP A 114 -7.95 12.25 -5.31
CA ASP A 114 -7.31 11.40 -6.31
C ASP A 114 -7.51 9.95 -5.96
N ASN A 115 -8.19 9.21 -6.83
CA ASN A 115 -8.58 7.83 -6.56
C ASN A 115 -7.71 6.79 -7.27
N MET A 116 -6.55 7.20 -7.75
CA MET A 116 -5.61 6.30 -8.42
C MET A 116 -4.26 6.33 -7.72
N LEU A 117 -3.65 5.16 -7.66
CA LEU A 117 -2.32 4.96 -7.09
C LEU A 117 -1.50 4.18 -8.11
N ASP A 118 -0.31 4.70 -8.44
CA ASP A 118 0.65 3.96 -9.24
C ASP A 118 1.70 3.36 -8.33
N VAL A 119 1.82 2.04 -8.36
CA VAL A 119 2.88 1.33 -7.65
C VAL A 119 4.03 1.14 -8.62
N VAL A 120 5.19 1.68 -8.26
CA VAL A 120 6.41 1.59 -9.05
C VAL A 120 7.49 0.85 -8.25
N ARG A 121 8.60 0.53 -8.92
CA ARG A 121 9.71 -0.21 -8.32
C ARG A 121 10.31 0.44 -7.05
#